data_aa165f6b5229e5e0ce36019d353bdde0
#
_entry.id   aa165f6b5229e5e0ce36019d353bdde0
#
_cell.length_a   1.000
_cell.length_b   1.000
_cell.length_c   1.000
_cell.angle_alpha   90.00
_cell.angle_beta   90.00
_cell.angle_gamma   90.00
#
_symmetry.space_group_name_H-M   'P 1'
#
loop_
_entity.id
_entity.type
_entity.pdbx_description
1 polymer ?
#
loop_
_entity_poly.entity_id
_entity_poly.type
_entity_poly.pdbx_seq_one_letter_code
_entity_poly.pdbx_strand_id
1 'polypeptide(L)'
;MLRVAEVRESAMEVNSATGRPFLIEFAADPDIIIREEMAHQDYRNVVAIEVKSGTDISNIHNRIGEAEKSHQKARRRGFTECWTVVNVSRLDMTKARSESPSTDRFYSLTELVSRQGAEYDDFRRRVMSLTAIPSPPT
;
A
#
# COMPACT_ATOMS: atom_id res chain seq x y z
N MET A 1 12.45 -16.72 5.43
CA MET A 1 12.42 -15.89 6.65
C MET A 1 12.49 -14.43 6.28
N LEU A 2 11.63 -13.62 6.85
CA LEU A 2 11.68 -12.18 6.68
C LEU A 2 12.95 -11.63 7.36
N ARG A 3 13.75 -10.90 6.62
CA ARG A 3 14.96 -10.29 7.18
C ARG A 3 14.95 -8.80 6.86
N VAL A 4 14.97 -7.99 7.90
CA VAL A 4 15.08 -6.54 7.77
C VAL A 4 16.57 -6.21 7.70
N ALA A 5 17.01 -5.70 6.54
CA ALA A 5 18.41 -5.39 6.31
C ALA A 5 18.79 -4.02 6.90
N GLU A 6 17.89 -3.05 6.79
CA GLU A 6 18.12 -1.70 7.29
C GLU A 6 16.79 -1.03 7.61
N VAL A 7 16.74 -0.32 8.72
CA VAL A 7 15.58 0.52 9.09
C VAL A 7 16.06 1.94 9.29
N ARG A 8 15.41 2.88 8.59
CA ARG A 8 15.62 4.32 8.72
C ARG A 8 14.32 4.98 9.15
N GLU A 9 14.39 6.24 9.52
CA GLU A 9 13.20 7.00 9.95
C GLU A 9 12.05 6.91 8.93
N SER A 10 12.36 6.94 7.63
CA SER A 10 11.36 6.97 6.57
C SER A 10 11.47 5.81 5.59
N ALA A 11 12.35 4.84 5.83
CA ALA A 11 12.55 3.73 4.90
C ALA A 11 13.00 2.47 5.60
N MET A 12 12.66 1.31 5.02
CA MET A 12 13.03 0.00 5.51
C MET A 12 13.44 -0.87 4.34
N GLU A 13 14.63 -1.48 4.42
CA GLU A 13 15.05 -2.48 3.45
C GLU A 13 14.73 -3.87 3.96
N VAL A 14 14.11 -4.70 3.11
CA VAL A 14 13.68 -6.05 3.47
C VAL A 14 14.09 -7.02 2.36
N ASN A 15 14.71 -8.14 2.74
CA ASN A 15 15.00 -9.20 1.79
C ASN A 15 13.86 -10.22 1.79
N SER A 16 13.37 -10.56 0.59
CA SER A 16 12.36 -11.59 0.44
C SER A 16 12.95 -12.99 0.68
N ALA A 17 12.07 -14.00 0.71
CA ALA A 17 12.48 -15.40 0.89
C ALA A 17 13.44 -15.89 -0.19
N THR A 18 13.38 -15.30 -1.38
CA THR A 18 14.27 -15.64 -2.51
C THR A 18 15.52 -14.76 -2.57
N GLY A 19 15.73 -13.90 -1.56
CA GLY A 19 16.88 -12.99 -1.54
C GLY A 19 16.68 -11.70 -2.33
N ARG A 20 15.50 -11.46 -2.89
CA ARG A 20 15.21 -10.22 -3.63
C ARG A 20 15.05 -9.06 -2.64
N PRO A 21 15.82 -7.98 -2.81
CA PRO A 21 15.71 -6.85 -1.90
C PRO A 21 14.53 -5.94 -2.27
N PHE A 22 13.78 -5.53 -1.24
CA PHE A 22 12.67 -4.60 -1.37
C PHE A 22 12.91 -3.40 -0.47
N LEU A 23 12.51 -2.23 -0.94
CA LEU A 23 12.54 -0.99 -0.17
C LEU A 23 11.12 -0.54 0.10
N ILE A 24 10.77 -0.40 1.38
CA ILE A 24 9.48 0.13 1.82
C ILE A 24 9.76 1.54 2.34
N GLU A 25 9.20 2.54 1.69
CA GLU A 25 9.40 3.94 2.04
C GLU A 25 8.10 4.57 2.54
N PHE A 26 8.23 5.41 3.56
CA PHE A 26 7.15 6.24 4.08
C PHE A 26 7.42 7.66 3.62
N ALA A 27 6.50 8.22 2.86
CA ALA A 27 6.70 9.51 2.20
C ALA A 27 5.40 10.33 2.24
N ALA A 28 5.41 11.47 1.59
CA ALA A 28 4.23 12.33 1.57
C ALA A 28 3.30 12.01 0.39
N ASP A 29 3.85 11.57 -0.74
CA ASP A 29 3.04 11.37 -1.96
C ASP A 29 3.76 10.39 -2.90
N PRO A 30 3.36 9.11 -2.95
CA PRO A 30 2.37 8.44 -2.10
C PRO A 30 2.84 8.27 -0.64
N ASP A 31 1.89 7.98 0.26
CA ASP A 31 2.22 7.84 1.69
C ASP A 31 3.15 6.67 1.96
N ILE A 32 2.94 5.55 1.28
CA ILE A 32 3.79 4.36 1.41
C ILE A 32 4.07 3.84 0.00
N ILE A 33 5.32 3.52 -0.27
CA ILE A 33 5.69 2.85 -1.53
C ILE A 33 6.52 1.62 -1.25
N ILE A 34 6.35 0.61 -2.11
CA ILE A 34 7.15 -0.61 -2.09
C ILE A 34 7.82 -0.71 -3.45
N ARG A 35 9.16 -0.79 -3.44
CA ARG A 35 9.96 -0.92 -4.64
C ARG A 35 10.88 -2.13 -4.52
N GLU A 36 11.20 -2.74 -5.64
CA GLU A 36 12.16 -3.84 -5.69
C GLU A 36 13.46 -3.34 -6.32
N GLU A 37 14.58 -3.64 -5.68
CA GLU A 37 15.88 -3.35 -6.29
C GLU A 37 16.18 -4.42 -7.34
N MET A 38 16.29 -4.01 -8.59
CA MET A 38 16.52 -4.90 -9.72
C MET A 38 18.01 -5.06 -10.01
N ALA A 39 18.73 -3.93 -9.98
CA ALA A 39 20.17 -3.88 -10.14
C ALA A 39 20.65 -2.76 -9.22
N HIS A 40 21.95 -2.59 -9.08
CA HIS A 40 22.50 -1.56 -8.19
C HIS A 40 21.87 -0.19 -8.49
N GLN A 41 21.12 0.35 -7.54
CA GLN A 41 20.42 1.64 -7.61
C GLN A 41 19.33 1.73 -8.70
N ASP A 42 18.90 0.60 -9.25
CA ASP A 42 17.78 0.56 -10.19
C ASP A 42 16.60 -0.17 -9.53
N TYR A 43 15.42 0.47 -9.52
CA TYR A 43 14.26 0.00 -8.77
C TYR A 43 13.06 -0.20 -9.69
N ARG A 44 12.30 -1.25 -9.39
CA ARG A 44 10.98 -1.46 -9.97
C ARG A 44 9.93 -1.00 -8.98
N ASN A 45 9.05 -0.09 -9.39
CA ASN A 45 7.95 0.37 -8.55
C ASN A 45 6.86 -0.70 -8.51
N VAL A 46 6.49 -1.17 -7.31
CA VAL A 46 5.56 -2.29 -7.15
C VAL A 46 4.22 -1.83 -6.62
N VAL A 47 4.18 -1.23 -5.42
CA VAL A 47 2.93 -0.82 -4.79
C VAL A 47 3.02 0.61 -4.31
N ALA A 48 2.00 1.41 -4.62
CA ALA A 48 1.79 2.74 -4.05
C ALA A 48 0.54 2.70 -3.17
N ILE A 49 0.66 3.16 -1.93
CA ILE A 49 -0.43 3.13 -0.95
C ILE A 49 -0.71 4.55 -0.46
N GLU A 50 -1.97 4.98 -0.58
CA GLU A 50 -2.47 6.22 0.00
C GLU A 50 -3.26 5.89 1.25
N VAL A 51 -2.99 6.62 2.34
CA VAL A 51 -3.70 6.44 3.61
C VAL A 51 -4.51 7.70 3.90
N LYS A 52 -5.81 7.54 3.98
CA LYS A 52 -6.76 8.62 4.28
C LYS A 52 -7.39 8.34 5.64
N SER A 53 -6.77 8.88 6.69
CA SER A 53 -7.08 8.53 8.09
C SER A 53 -8.22 9.34 8.71
N GLY A 54 -8.82 10.28 8.00
CA GLY A 54 -9.95 11.06 8.50
C GLY A 54 -11.17 10.19 8.75
N THR A 55 -11.92 10.53 9.80
CA THR A 55 -13.13 9.77 10.20
C THR A 55 -14.42 10.45 9.74
N ASP A 56 -14.35 11.62 9.13
CA ASP A 56 -15.51 12.40 8.69
C ASP A 56 -16.07 11.84 7.39
N ILE A 57 -17.22 11.20 7.48
CA ILE A 57 -17.90 10.60 6.32
C ILE A 57 -18.23 11.65 5.26
N SER A 58 -18.56 12.88 5.67
CA SER A 58 -18.93 13.91 4.71
C SER A 58 -17.78 14.35 3.81
N ASN A 59 -16.54 14.15 4.25
CA ASN A 59 -15.33 14.50 3.49
C ASN A 59 -14.64 13.31 2.81
N ILE A 60 -15.15 12.09 3.03
CA ILE A 60 -14.43 10.90 2.55
C ILE A 60 -14.32 10.88 1.01
N HIS A 61 -15.33 11.37 0.31
CA HIS A 61 -15.32 11.38 -1.15
C HIS A 61 -14.29 12.35 -1.71
N ASN A 62 -14.09 13.49 -1.06
CA ASN A 62 -13.02 14.41 -1.43
C ASN A 62 -11.65 13.78 -1.22
N ARG A 63 -11.48 13.03 -0.12
CA ARG A 63 -10.23 12.34 0.17
C ARG A 63 -9.96 11.22 -0.81
N ILE A 64 -10.99 10.50 -1.23
CA ILE A 64 -10.85 9.47 -2.27
C ILE A 64 -10.46 10.10 -3.61
N GLY A 65 -11.02 11.26 -3.94
CA GLY A 65 -10.61 12.01 -5.13
C GLY A 65 -9.15 12.46 -5.07
N GLU A 66 -8.66 12.85 -3.91
CA GLU A 66 -7.24 13.17 -3.71
C GLU A 66 -6.37 11.94 -3.90
N ALA A 67 -6.80 10.78 -3.37
CA ALA A 67 -6.10 9.53 -3.58
C ALA A 67 -6.02 9.18 -5.07
N GLU A 68 -7.11 9.40 -5.81
CA GLU A 68 -7.11 9.16 -7.25
C GLU A 68 -6.04 9.97 -7.97
N LYS A 69 -5.89 11.25 -7.63
CA LYS A 69 -4.86 12.11 -8.23
C LYS A 69 -3.47 11.58 -7.94
N SER A 70 -3.22 11.15 -6.70
CA SER A 70 -1.95 10.57 -6.30
C SER A 70 -1.67 9.27 -7.05
N HIS A 71 -2.67 8.41 -7.19
CA HIS A 71 -2.52 7.15 -7.90
C HIS A 71 -2.28 7.35 -9.40
N GLN A 72 -2.89 8.35 -10.02
CA GLN A 72 -2.60 8.68 -11.42
C GLN A 72 -1.14 9.05 -11.60
N LYS A 73 -0.57 9.83 -10.68
CA LYS A 73 0.86 10.16 -10.70
C LYS A 73 1.72 8.91 -10.50
N ALA A 74 1.33 8.05 -9.57
CA ALA A 74 2.06 6.81 -9.30
C ALA A 74 2.07 5.89 -10.52
N ARG A 75 0.95 5.78 -11.21
CA ARG A 75 0.89 4.97 -12.43
C ARG A 75 1.82 5.51 -13.52
N ARG A 76 1.92 6.83 -13.65
CA ARG A 76 2.88 7.42 -14.60
C ARG A 76 4.33 7.13 -14.21
N ARG A 77 4.59 6.86 -12.92
CA ARG A 77 5.90 6.45 -12.42
C ARG A 77 6.13 4.94 -12.53
N GLY A 78 5.17 4.19 -13.08
CA GLY A 78 5.30 2.77 -13.32
C GLY A 78 4.87 1.85 -12.19
N PHE A 79 4.17 2.36 -11.16
CA PHE A 79 3.63 1.50 -10.12
C PHE A 79 2.57 0.56 -10.70
N THR A 80 2.69 -0.73 -10.40
CA THR A 80 1.80 -1.76 -10.92
C THR A 80 0.52 -1.89 -10.12
N GLU A 81 0.58 -1.59 -8.83
CA GLU A 81 -0.57 -1.65 -7.93
C GLU A 81 -0.71 -0.35 -7.15
N CYS A 82 -1.94 0.13 -7.00
CA CYS A 82 -2.28 1.32 -6.23
C CYS A 82 -3.39 0.97 -5.25
N TRP A 83 -3.12 1.13 -3.95
CA TRP A 83 -4.08 0.80 -2.90
C TRP A 83 -4.45 2.04 -2.10
N THR A 84 -5.69 2.09 -1.62
CA THR A 84 -6.19 3.17 -0.76
C THR A 84 -6.66 2.58 0.56
N VAL A 85 -6.13 3.10 1.66
CA VAL A 85 -6.52 2.69 3.00
C VAL A 85 -7.32 3.84 3.62
N VAL A 86 -8.52 3.54 4.09
CA VAL A 86 -9.43 4.53 4.65
C VAL A 86 -9.83 4.16 6.07
N ASN A 87 -10.09 5.17 6.89
CA ASN A 87 -10.48 5.00 8.28
C ASN A 87 -11.98 5.31 8.46
N VAL A 88 -12.82 4.69 7.62
CA VAL A 88 -14.26 4.83 7.67
C VAL A 88 -14.89 3.45 7.68
N SER A 89 -15.71 3.17 8.70
CA SER A 89 -16.30 1.84 8.89
C SER A 89 -17.37 1.49 7.86
N ARG A 90 -17.96 2.49 7.21
CA ARG A 90 -19.00 2.29 6.20
C ARG A 90 -18.70 3.13 4.97
N LEU A 91 -18.08 2.51 3.99
CA LEU A 91 -17.78 3.14 2.73
C LEU A 91 -18.64 2.51 1.64
N ASP A 92 -19.31 3.36 0.85
CA ASP A 92 -19.98 2.88 -0.36
C ASP A 92 -18.90 2.52 -1.38
N MET A 93 -18.64 1.22 -1.52
CA MET A 93 -17.56 0.72 -2.37
C MET A 93 -17.81 1.01 -3.84
N THR A 94 -19.06 0.96 -4.28
CA THR A 94 -19.38 1.26 -5.68
C THR A 94 -19.03 2.71 -6.00
N LYS A 95 -19.40 3.62 -5.11
CA LYS A 95 -19.10 5.04 -5.28
C LYS A 95 -17.60 5.31 -5.15
N ALA A 96 -16.93 4.69 -4.17
CA ALA A 96 -15.49 4.85 -4.00
C ALA A 96 -14.71 4.41 -5.23
N ARG A 97 -15.08 3.29 -5.83
CA ARG A 97 -14.43 2.78 -7.04
C ARG A 97 -14.67 3.70 -8.23
N SER A 98 -15.83 4.34 -8.31
CA SER A 98 -16.10 5.31 -9.38
C SER A 98 -15.31 6.60 -9.19
N GLU A 99 -15.05 7.01 -7.94
CA GLU A 99 -14.30 8.22 -7.62
C GLU A 99 -12.79 8.02 -7.73
N SER A 100 -12.32 6.80 -7.52
CA SER A 100 -10.91 6.46 -7.67
C SER A 100 -10.74 5.17 -8.49
N PRO A 101 -10.93 5.26 -9.81
CA PRO A 101 -10.78 4.09 -10.68
C PRO A 101 -9.34 3.58 -10.74
N SER A 102 -8.34 4.39 -10.39
CA SER A 102 -6.95 3.96 -10.34
C SER A 102 -6.62 3.16 -9.09
N THR A 103 -7.48 3.13 -8.08
CA THR A 103 -7.30 2.31 -6.89
C THR A 103 -7.66 0.85 -7.21
N ASP A 104 -6.68 -0.03 -7.09
CA ASP A 104 -6.90 -1.47 -7.31
C ASP A 104 -7.55 -2.14 -6.12
N ARG A 105 -7.22 -1.68 -4.91
CA ARG A 105 -7.72 -2.24 -3.66
C ARG A 105 -8.01 -1.15 -2.65
N PHE A 106 -9.13 -1.30 -1.95
CA PHE A 106 -9.47 -0.48 -0.79
C PHE A 106 -9.39 -1.33 0.47
N TYR A 107 -8.79 -0.77 1.53
CA TYR A 107 -8.68 -1.46 2.82
C TYR A 107 -9.12 -0.54 3.95
N SER A 108 -9.69 -1.15 5.01
CA SER A 108 -10.02 -0.44 6.24
C SER A 108 -8.77 -0.33 7.12
N LEU A 109 -8.40 0.89 7.50
CA LEU A 109 -7.27 1.11 8.40
C LEU A 109 -7.47 0.38 9.73
N THR A 110 -8.69 0.43 10.28
CA THR A 110 -9.01 -0.24 11.54
C THR A 110 -8.74 -1.73 11.45
N GLU A 111 -9.18 -2.38 10.37
CA GLU A 111 -8.98 -3.82 10.19
C GLU A 111 -7.51 -4.17 10.00
N LEU A 112 -6.77 -3.37 9.23
CA LEU A 112 -5.34 -3.60 9.04
C LEU A 112 -4.57 -3.46 10.35
N VAL A 113 -4.89 -2.46 11.17
CA VAL A 113 -4.23 -2.24 12.46
C VAL A 113 -4.55 -3.36 13.44
N SER A 114 -5.78 -3.88 13.41
CA SER A 114 -6.19 -4.99 14.28
C SER A 114 -5.54 -6.33 13.92
N ARG A 115 -5.00 -6.45 12.70
CA ARG A 115 -4.42 -7.68 12.16
C ARG A 115 -5.40 -8.84 12.14
N GLN A 116 -6.66 -8.55 11.88
CA GLN A 116 -7.74 -9.54 11.83
C GLN A 116 -8.72 -9.17 10.72
N GLY A 117 -9.38 -10.18 10.17
CA GLY A 117 -10.45 -10.00 9.22
C GLY A 117 -10.03 -10.26 7.78
N ALA A 118 -11.04 -10.27 6.91
CA ALA A 118 -10.85 -10.64 5.50
C ALA A 118 -9.99 -9.64 4.74
N GLU A 119 -10.11 -8.34 5.05
CA GLU A 119 -9.31 -7.31 4.39
C GLU A 119 -7.85 -7.40 4.79
N TYR A 120 -7.58 -7.65 6.09
CA TYR A 120 -6.21 -7.86 6.53
C TYR A 120 -5.59 -9.08 5.86
N ASP A 121 -6.34 -10.18 5.76
CA ASP A 121 -5.87 -11.40 5.11
C ASP A 121 -5.59 -11.16 3.63
N ASP A 122 -6.45 -10.40 2.95
CA ASP A 122 -6.23 -10.03 1.55
C ASP A 122 -4.99 -9.15 1.38
N PHE A 123 -4.85 -8.13 2.22
CA PHE A 123 -3.68 -7.26 2.23
C PHE A 123 -2.39 -8.07 2.38
N ARG A 124 -2.35 -8.94 3.37
CA ARG A 124 -1.17 -9.78 3.64
C ARG A 124 -0.83 -10.67 2.45
N ARG A 125 -1.84 -11.35 1.90
CA ARG A 125 -1.63 -12.23 0.74
C ARG A 125 -1.14 -11.47 -0.48
N ARG A 126 -1.66 -10.27 -0.69
CA ARG A 126 -1.23 -9.42 -1.81
C ARG A 126 0.22 -8.98 -1.66
N VAL A 127 0.61 -8.53 -0.48
CA VAL A 127 2.00 -8.15 -0.23
C VAL A 127 2.92 -9.36 -0.46
N MET A 128 2.56 -10.52 0.09
CA MET A 128 3.35 -11.74 -0.09
C MET A 128 3.45 -12.14 -1.57
N SER A 129 2.34 -12.05 -2.30
CA SER A 129 2.31 -12.41 -3.72
C SER A 129 3.19 -11.50 -4.57
N LEU A 130 3.18 -10.19 -4.28
CA LEU A 130 3.91 -9.21 -5.08
C LEU A 130 5.40 -9.15 -4.72
N THR A 131 5.77 -9.49 -3.51
CA THR A 131 7.13 -9.30 -3.00
C THR A 131 7.85 -10.59 -2.64
N ALA A 132 7.12 -11.70 -2.50
CA ALA A 132 7.62 -12.95 -1.93
C ALA A 132 8.19 -12.76 -0.51
N ILE A 133 7.75 -11.74 0.22
CA ILE A 133 8.09 -11.55 1.62
C ILE A 133 7.20 -12.49 2.43
N PRO A 134 7.77 -13.39 3.25
CA PRO A 134 6.96 -14.35 3.98
C PRO A 134 6.20 -13.67 5.12
N SER A 135 5.04 -14.26 5.46
CA SER A 135 4.29 -13.87 6.64
C SER A 135 5.12 -14.13 7.89
N PRO A 136 5.09 -13.25 8.91
CA PRO A 136 5.73 -13.57 10.17
C PRO A 136 5.05 -14.79 10.82
N PRO A 137 5.79 -15.60 11.57
CA PRO A 137 5.18 -16.73 12.28
C PRO A 137 4.17 -16.23 13.30
N THR A 138 3.05 -16.92 13.37
CA THR A 138 1.98 -16.63 14.35
C THR A 138 2.26 -17.28 15.68
#